data_1ac303d0b4b0eafb8face8ed3f5b3e89
#
_entry.id   1ac303d0b4b0eafb8face8ed3f5b3e89
#
_cell.length_a   1.000
_cell.length_b   1.000
_cell.length_c   1.000
_cell.angle_alpha   90.00
_cell.angle_beta   90.00
_cell.angle_gamma   90.00
#
_symmetry.space_group_name_H-M   'P 1'
#
loop_
_entity.id
_entity.type
_entity.pdbx_description
1 polymer ?
#
loop_
_entity_poly.entity_id
_entity_poly.type
_entity_poly.pdbx_seq_one_letter_code
_entity_poly.pdbx_strand_id
1 'polypeptide(L)'
;MNNHDFVNQLPDMAKELPFAITVCDTEGIILYMNDRSISTFQKYGGEAIIGTSLFLYHPEHASVILRRLLDTADKNTYTIEKNGIKKMIYQSPWYKEGKFAGLIELSMEIPFEMANFLRG
;
A
#
# COMPACT_ATOMS: atom_id res chain seq x y z
N MET A 1 6.98 -7.93 -18.25
CA MET A 1 6.78 -6.49 -17.93
C MET A 1 7.74 -6.11 -16.83
N ASN A 2 8.46 -5.03 -17.01
CA ASN A 2 9.32 -4.49 -15.96
C ASN A 2 8.56 -3.47 -15.11
N ASN A 3 9.19 -2.94 -14.05
CA ASN A 3 8.55 -1.99 -13.14
C ASN A 3 8.08 -0.71 -13.83
N HIS A 4 8.85 -0.23 -14.80
CA HIS A 4 8.50 0.96 -15.55
C HIS A 4 7.22 0.75 -16.37
N ASP A 5 7.10 -0.40 -17.02
CA ASP A 5 5.92 -0.71 -17.82
C ASP A 5 4.66 -0.81 -16.95
N PHE A 6 4.79 -1.39 -15.75
CA PHE A 6 3.67 -1.46 -14.82
C PHE A 6 3.16 -0.06 -14.46
N VAL A 7 4.07 0.83 -14.05
CA VAL A 7 3.72 2.19 -13.66
C VAL A 7 3.01 2.93 -14.80
N ASN A 8 3.50 2.78 -16.02
CA ASN A 8 2.92 3.47 -17.17
C ASN A 8 1.54 2.93 -17.58
N GLN A 9 1.16 1.76 -17.10
CA GLN A 9 -0.13 1.15 -17.43
C GLN A 9 -1.22 1.44 -16.40
N LEU A 10 -0.89 2.10 -15.29
CA LEU A 10 -1.88 2.44 -14.27
C LEU A 10 -2.76 3.58 -14.77
N PRO A 11 -4.08 3.50 -14.51
CA PRO A 11 -4.98 4.59 -14.88
C PRO A 11 -4.63 5.88 -14.13
N ASP A 12 -4.79 7.02 -14.82
CA ASP A 12 -4.57 8.33 -14.22
C ASP A 12 -5.44 8.57 -12.98
N MET A 13 -6.62 7.98 -12.93
CA MET A 13 -7.51 8.16 -11.80
C MET A 13 -6.90 7.65 -10.49
N ALA A 14 -5.98 6.68 -10.54
CA ALA A 14 -5.33 6.16 -9.33
C ALA A 14 -4.40 7.20 -8.71
N LYS A 15 -3.83 8.08 -9.52
CA LYS A 15 -2.84 9.06 -9.07
C LYS A 15 -3.39 10.03 -8.03
N GLU A 16 -4.61 10.52 -8.22
CA GLU A 16 -5.19 11.56 -7.37
C GLU A 16 -6.34 11.09 -6.50
N LEU A 17 -6.48 9.77 -6.30
CA LEU A 17 -7.49 9.24 -5.39
C LEU A 17 -7.25 9.79 -3.97
N PRO A 18 -8.34 10.05 -3.21
CA PRO A 18 -8.22 10.65 -1.87
C PRO A 18 -7.74 9.66 -0.79
N PHE A 19 -7.11 8.57 -1.18
CA PHE A 19 -6.46 7.65 -0.26
C PHE A 19 -5.15 7.15 -0.86
N ALA A 20 -4.24 6.69 0.01
CA ALA A 20 -2.91 6.28 -0.42
C ALA A 20 -2.90 4.90 -1.06
N ILE A 21 -2.20 4.78 -2.18
CA ILE A 21 -1.93 3.50 -2.85
C ILE A 21 -0.43 3.35 -2.98
N THR A 22 0.10 2.27 -2.40
CA THR A 22 1.52 1.93 -2.49
C THR A 22 1.62 0.50 -3.02
N VAL A 23 2.42 0.30 -4.05
CA VAL A 23 2.59 -1.02 -4.67
C VAL A 23 4.05 -1.42 -4.63
N CYS A 24 4.34 -2.65 -4.21
CA CYS A 24 5.69 -3.19 -4.24
C CYS A 24 5.73 -4.53 -4.99
N ASP A 25 6.95 -4.94 -5.36
CA ASP A 25 7.17 -6.26 -5.95
C ASP A 25 7.34 -7.32 -4.86
N THR A 26 7.69 -8.54 -5.27
CA THR A 26 7.83 -9.68 -4.34
C THR A 26 9.00 -9.52 -3.37
N GLU A 27 9.92 -8.63 -3.63
CA GLU A 27 11.06 -8.34 -2.75
C GLU A 27 10.83 -7.11 -1.88
N GLY A 28 9.67 -6.47 -2.01
CA GLY A 28 9.34 -5.26 -1.25
C GLY A 28 9.85 -3.98 -1.88
N ILE A 29 10.30 -4.02 -3.13
CA ILE A 29 10.74 -2.81 -3.84
C ILE A 29 9.52 -2.03 -4.29
N ILE A 30 9.47 -0.74 -3.96
CA ILE A 30 8.35 0.13 -4.30
C ILE A 30 8.29 0.34 -5.81
N LEU A 31 7.16 0.01 -6.42
CA LEU A 31 6.91 0.16 -7.86
C LEU A 31 6.08 1.39 -8.17
N TYR A 32 5.17 1.75 -7.28
CA TYR A 32 4.22 2.83 -7.52
C TYR A 32 3.75 3.44 -6.21
N MET A 33 3.58 4.75 -6.24
CA MET A 33 2.97 5.53 -5.15
C MET A 33 2.09 6.58 -5.80
N ASN A 34 0.81 6.63 -5.40
CA ASN A 34 -0.02 7.75 -5.85
C ASN A 34 0.28 9.00 -5.01
N ASP A 35 -0.38 10.12 -5.31
CA ASP A 35 -0.09 11.38 -4.63
C ASP A 35 -0.25 11.31 -3.12
N ARG A 36 -1.26 10.61 -2.62
CA ARG A 36 -1.46 10.43 -1.17
C ARG A 36 -0.39 9.59 -0.53
N SER A 37 0.07 8.55 -1.20
CA SER A 37 1.18 7.73 -0.70
C SER A 37 2.47 8.55 -0.64
N ILE A 38 2.75 9.33 -1.67
CA ILE A 38 3.91 10.21 -1.71
C ILE A 38 3.88 11.18 -0.53
N SER A 39 2.72 11.78 -0.25
CA SER A 39 2.54 12.69 0.88
C SER A 39 2.77 11.99 2.21
N THR A 40 2.27 10.77 2.37
CA THR A 40 2.44 9.97 3.59
C THR A 40 3.91 9.69 3.89
N PHE A 41 4.71 9.45 2.86
CA PHE A 41 6.14 9.14 3.00
C PHE A 41 7.04 10.36 2.78
N GLN A 42 6.50 11.57 2.87
CA GLN A 42 7.26 12.79 2.58
C GLN A 42 8.52 12.92 3.43
N LYS A 43 8.48 12.54 4.70
CA LYS A 43 9.65 12.64 5.58
C LYS A 43 10.80 11.73 5.16
N TYR A 44 10.54 10.73 4.32
CA TYR A 44 11.55 9.80 3.81
C TYR A 44 11.99 10.13 2.37
N GLY A 45 11.40 11.15 1.76
CA GLY A 45 11.74 11.56 0.41
C GLY A 45 10.59 11.52 -0.59
N GLY A 46 9.40 11.05 -0.17
CA GLY A 46 8.23 11.02 -1.05
C GLY A 46 8.48 10.23 -2.33
N GLU A 47 8.24 10.84 -3.48
CA GLU A 47 8.40 10.17 -4.77
C GLU A 47 9.80 9.60 -5.00
N ALA A 48 10.82 10.18 -4.38
CA ALA A 48 12.21 9.74 -4.55
C ALA A 48 12.46 8.33 -4.01
N ILE A 49 11.58 7.81 -3.14
CA ILE A 49 11.79 6.47 -2.59
C ILE A 49 11.27 5.35 -3.50
N ILE A 50 10.56 5.67 -4.59
CA ILE A 50 10.17 4.67 -5.59
C ILE A 50 11.43 4.00 -6.12
N GLY A 51 11.44 2.68 -6.17
CA GLY A 51 12.61 1.90 -6.56
C GLY A 51 13.45 1.44 -5.37
N THR A 52 13.13 1.88 -4.15
CA THR A 52 13.82 1.44 -2.94
C THR A 52 12.93 0.47 -2.16
N SER A 53 13.51 -0.17 -1.14
CA SER A 53 12.80 -1.18 -0.35
C SER A 53 11.87 -0.54 0.68
N LEU A 54 10.63 -1.02 0.74
CA LEU A 54 9.66 -0.63 1.77
C LEU A 54 10.16 -0.92 3.18
N PHE A 55 11.00 -1.96 3.34
CA PHE A 55 11.54 -2.33 4.65
C PHE A 55 12.37 -1.21 5.29
N LEU A 56 12.90 -0.29 4.48
CA LEU A 56 13.69 0.84 4.98
C LEU A 56 12.86 1.84 5.79
N TYR A 57 11.55 1.86 5.57
CA TYR A 57 10.66 2.90 6.12
C TYR A 57 9.67 2.36 7.15
N HIS A 58 9.82 1.11 7.54
CA HIS A 58 8.94 0.46 8.51
C HIS A 58 9.71 0.11 9.78
N PRO A 59 9.09 0.26 10.97
CA PRO A 59 9.71 -0.24 12.19
C PRO A 59 9.80 -1.76 12.15
N GLU A 60 10.63 -2.34 13.01
CA GLU A 60 10.94 -3.76 12.96
C GLU A 60 9.70 -4.65 13.00
N HIS A 61 8.74 -4.38 13.88
CA HIS A 61 7.53 -5.20 13.98
C HIS A 61 6.68 -5.15 12.71
N ALA A 62 6.61 -3.99 12.06
CA ALA A 62 5.88 -3.85 10.79
C ALA A 62 6.62 -4.55 9.65
N SER A 63 7.96 -4.55 9.68
CA SER A 63 8.77 -5.26 8.70
C SER A 63 8.60 -6.77 8.80
N VAL A 64 8.43 -7.31 10.00
CA VAL A 64 8.16 -8.75 10.20
C VAL A 64 6.83 -9.12 9.55
N ILE A 65 5.79 -8.31 9.74
CA ILE A 65 4.49 -8.53 9.12
C ILE A 65 4.59 -8.44 7.60
N LEU A 66 5.28 -7.43 7.09
CA LEU A 66 5.47 -7.23 5.66
C LEU A 66 6.19 -8.44 5.03
N ARG A 67 7.24 -8.94 5.70
CA ARG A 67 7.95 -10.13 5.23
C ARG A 67 7.03 -11.33 5.17
N ARG A 68 6.22 -11.54 6.21
CA ARG A 68 5.27 -12.64 6.23
C ARG A 68 4.27 -12.55 5.07
N LEU A 69 3.74 -11.35 4.81
CA LEU A 69 2.77 -11.18 3.71
C LEU A 69 3.41 -11.45 2.36
N LEU A 70 4.65 -11.02 2.16
CA LEU A 70 5.37 -11.30 0.91
C LEU A 70 5.69 -12.79 0.74
N ASP A 71 5.99 -13.48 1.84
CA ASP A 71 6.31 -14.90 1.81
C ASP A 71 5.08 -15.79 1.62
N THR A 72 3.92 -15.37 2.11
CA THR A 72 2.71 -16.19 2.12
C THR A 72 1.63 -15.74 1.14
N ALA A 73 1.77 -14.56 0.55
CA ALA A 73 0.73 -13.94 -0.29
C ALA A 73 -0.60 -13.80 0.44
N ASP A 74 -0.55 -13.50 1.74
CA ASP A 74 -1.74 -13.30 2.56
C ASP A 74 -2.21 -11.86 2.55
N LYS A 75 -3.45 -11.66 2.98
CA LYS A 75 -4.06 -10.34 3.20
C LYS A 75 -3.90 -9.94 4.65
N ASN A 76 -3.93 -8.64 4.90
CA ASN A 76 -3.89 -8.09 6.25
C ASN A 76 -4.72 -6.81 6.28
N THR A 77 -5.54 -6.65 7.32
CA THR A 77 -6.39 -5.47 7.45
C THR A 77 -6.40 -5.03 8.90
N TYR A 78 -6.18 -3.75 9.14
CA TYR A 78 -6.18 -3.19 10.50
C TYR A 78 -6.49 -1.71 10.44
N THR A 79 -6.72 -1.13 11.61
CA THR A 79 -6.93 0.31 11.73
C THR A 79 -5.84 0.92 12.59
N ILE A 80 -5.55 2.19 12.33
CA ILE A 80 -4.69 3.00 13.18
C ILE A 80 -5.41 4.30 13.53
N GLU A 81 -5.07 4.86 14.68
CA GLU A 81 -5.60 6.16 15.11
C GLU A 81 -4.43 7.04 15.49
N LYS A 82 -4.44 8.26 14.97
CA LYS A 82 -3.38 9.23 15.24
C LYS A 82 -3.94 10.63 15.06
N ASN A 83 -3.73 11.48 16.07
CA ASN A 83 -4.12 12.90 16.02
C ASN A 83 -5.60 13.10 15.68
N GLY A 84 -6.48 12.25 16.22
CA GLY A 84 -7.93 12.39 16.01
C GLY A 84 -8.42 11.85 14.67
N ILE A 85 -7.55 11.19 13.91
CA ILE A 85 -7.89 10.61 12.62
C ILE A 85 -7.77 9.09 12.71
N LYS A 86 -8.77 8.39 12.18
CA LYS A 86 -8.76 6.93 12.08
C LYS A 86 -8.55 6.54 10.63
N LYS A 87 -7.65 5.59 10.39
CA LYS A 87 -7.38 5.08 9.06
C LYS A 87 -7.52 3.58 9.03
N MET A 88 -8.03 3.06 7.91
CA MET A 88 -7.99 1.63 7.61
C MET A 88 -6.81 1.37 6.70
N ILE A 89 -6.04 0.34 7.04
CA ILE A 89 -4.93 -0.14 6.23
C ILE A 89 -5.33 -1.49 5.68
N TYR A 90 -5.32 -1.64 4.37
CA TYR A 90 -5.64 -2.89 3.70
C TYR A 90 -4.44 -3.30 2.86
N GLN A 91 -3.90 -4.48 3.15
CA GLN A 91 -2.74 -5.02 2.45
C GLN A 91 -3.17 -6.29 1.73
N SER A 92 -2.91 -6.36 0.45
CA SER A 92 -3.35 -7.47 -0.39
C SER A 92 -2.25 -7.86 -1.37
N PRO A 93 -2.09 -9.16 -1.66
CA PRO A 93 -1.25 -9.54 -2.78
C PRO A 93 -1.88 -9.04 -4.08
N TRP A 94 -1.04 -8.77 -5.08
CA TRP A 94 -1.50 -8.55 -6.43
C TRP A 94 -0.84 -9.57 -7.36
N TYR A 95 -1.50 -9.82 -8.47
CA TYR A 95 -1.11 -10.89 -9.37
C TYR A 95 -0.99 -10.35 -10.79
N LYS A 96 -0.06 -10.92 -11.54
CA LYS A 96 0.08 -10.66 -12.96
C LYS A 96 0.02 -11.98 -13.69
N GLU A 97 -0.95 -12.14 -14.57
CA GLU A 97 -1.15 -13.38 -15.33
C GLU A 97 -1.20 -14.60 -14.40
N GLY A 98 -1.88 -14.45 -13.26
CA GLY A 98 -2.05 -15.52 -12.28
C GLY A 98 -0.87 -15.76 -11.35
N LYS A 99 0.23 -15.01 -11.50
CA LYS A 99 1.42 -15.19 -10.66
C LYS A 99 1.50 -14.07 -9.62
N PHE A 100 1.87 -14.46 -8.40
CA PHE A 100 2.08 -13.50 -7.31
C PHE A 100 3.15 -12.49 -7.72
N ALA A 101 2.83 -11.21 -7.61
CA ALA A 101 3.70 -10.14 -8.10
C ALA A 101 4.13 -9.15 -7.01
N GLY A 102 3.56 -9.24 -5.81
CA GLY A 102 3.92 -8.35 -4.70
C GLY A 102 2.71 -7.99 -3.86
N LEU A 103 2.79 -6.85 -3.17
CA LEU A 103 1.71 -6.35 -2.33
C LEU A 103 1.24 -4.99 -2.81
N ILE A 104 -0.05 -4.73 -2.61
CA ILE A 104 -0.62 -3.40 -2.71
C ILE A 104 -1.12 -3.03 -1.32
N GLU A 105 -0.84 -1.80 -0.89
CA GLU A 105 -1.35 -1.27 0.36
C GLU A 105 -2.24 -0.08 0.09
N LEU A 106 -3.44 -0.12 0.64
CA LEU A 106 -4.37 1.00 0.63
C LEU A 106 -4.43 1.56 2.05
N SER A 107 -4.32 2.88 2.18
CA SER A 107 -4.42 3.57 3.46
C SER A 107 -5.42 4.70 3.30
N MET A 108 -6.54 4.63 4.02
CA MET A 108 -7.62 5.59 3.85
C MET A 108 -8.21 6.03 5.18
N GLU A 109 -8.59 7.31 5.26
CA GLU A 109 -9.33 7.79 6.41
C GLU A 109 -10.72 7.18 6.41
N ILE A 110 -11.17 6.79 7.59
CA ILE A 110 -12.53 6.28 7.80
C ILE A 110 -13.15 6.99 8.99
N PRO A 111 -14.49 7.06 9.07
CA PRO A 111 -15.16 7.55 10.27
C PRO A 111 -14.82 6.65 11.48
N PHE A 112 -14.79 7.24 12.69
CA PHE A 112 -14.61 6.45 13.90
C PHE A 112 -15.71 5.39 14.05
N GLU A 113 -16.92 5.75 13.66
CA GLU A 113 -18.04 4.83 13.64
C GLU A 113 -18.57 4.76 12.21
N MET A 114 -18.41 3.61 11.59
CA MET A 114 -18.88 3.39 10.22
C MET A 114 -20.26 2.80 10.22
N ALA A 115 -21.14 3.31 9.34
CA ALA A 115 -22.44 2.70 9.15
C ALA A 115 -22.24 1.24 8.68
N ASN A 116 -23.07 0.36 9.20
CA ASN A 116 -23.06 -1.04 8.81
C ASN A 116 -24.46 -1.48 8.40
N PHE A 117 -24.60 -2.08 7.25
CA PHE A 117 -25.87 -2.51 6.72
C PHE A 117 -25.81 -4.01 6.43
N LEU A 118 -26.70 -4.74 7.08
CA LEU A 118 -26.84 -6.16 6.80
C LEU A 118 -27.56 -6.33 5.47
N ARG A 119 -27.01 -7.10 4.56
CA ARG A 119 -27.56 -7.33 3.23
C ARG A 119 -27.86 -8.80 3.02
N GLY A 120 -28.92 -9.07 2.30
CA GLY A 120 -29.34 -10.41 1.95
C GLY A 120 -30.08 -11.12 3.03
#